data_4d08fc6c45a39b2c2bef77606bb2a840
#
_entry.id   4d08fc6c45a39b2c2bef77606bb2a840
#
_cell.length_a   1.000
_cell.length_b   1.000
_cell.length_c   1.000
_cell.angle_alpha   90.00
_cell.angle_beta   90.00
_cell.angle_gamma   90.00
#
_symmetry.space_group_name_H-M   'P 1'
#
loop_
_entity.id
_entity.type
_entity.pdbx_description
1 polymer ?
#
loop_
_entity_poly.entity_id
_entity_poly.type
_entity_poly.pdbx_seq_one_letter_code
_entity_poly.pdbx_strand_id
1 'polypeptide(L)'
;MRELGIQAGNDTLSNEDKSKVKEELLQLQDEMKKISEETKFNGKQLLNTAGTFTIQAGANSETRTVKTADLSSIAKGISISTLSTASNAQSLVESIDTALSSINEARSNLGAMQNRLEYTAANLTTSTENLTAAESRIRDVDVAKEMVTLSKLNILNQASQAMVSQAKQQPESVSQLLR
;
A
#
# COMPACT_ATOMS: atom_id res chain seq x y z
N MET A 1 -27.03 -14.14 -13.16
CA MET A 1 -27.35 -13.33 -14.38
C MET A 1 -27.16 -14.13 -15.68
N ARG A 2 -25.99 -14.71 -15.95
CA ARG A 2 -25.77 -15.45 -17.23
C ARG A 2 -26.75 -16.61 -17.43
N GLU A 3 -27.00 -17.42 -16.42
CA GLU A 3 -27.96 -18.51 -16.43
C GLU A 3 -29.40 -18.02 -16.68
N LEU A 4 -29.79 -16.94 -16.01
CA LEU A 4 -31.11 -16.29 -16.22
C LEU A 4 -31.24 -15.75 -17.65
N GLY A 5 -30.16 -15.19 -18.22
CA GLY A 5 -30.13 -14.76 -19.61
C GLY A 5 -30.33 -15.90 -20.60
N ILE A 6 -29.69 -17.05 -20.36
CA ILE A 6 -29.85 -18.26 -21.18
C ILE A 6 -31.30 -18.81 -21.02
N GLN A 7 -31.80 -18.83 -19.79
CA GLN A 7 -33.18 -19.25 -19.51
C GLN A 7 -34.20 -18.38 -20.26
N ALA A 8 -34.02 -17.04 -20.24
CA ALA A 8 -34.90 -16.11 -20.93
C ALA A 8 -34.92 -16.30 -22.47
N GLY A 9 -33.83 -16.86 -23.03
CA GLY A 9 -33.74 -17.20 -24.46
C GLY A 9 -34.57 -18.41 -24.87
N ASN A 10 -35.13 -19.13 -23.93
CA ASN A 10 -35.97 -20.30 -24.25
C ASN A 10 -37.39 -19.88 -24.70
N ASP A 11 -37.77 -20.29 -25.88
CA ASP A 11 -39.11 -19.96 -26.45
C ASP A 11 -40.27 -20.70 -25.78
N THR A 12 -39.98 -21.65 -24.90
CA THR A 12 -41.03 -22.34 -24.12
C THR A 12 -41.53 -21.51 -22.94
N LEU A 13 -40.85 -20.42 -22.55
CA LEU A 13 -41.26 -19.51 -21.50
C LEU A 13 -42.35 -18.54 -21.98
N SER A 14 -43.37 -18.33 -21.15
CA SER A 14 -44.37 -17.31 -21.40
C SER A 14 -43.76 -15.90 -21.29
N ASN A 15 -44.41 -14.90 -21.92
CA ASN A 15 -43.97 -13.51 -21.78
C ASN A 15 -44.01 -13.03 -20.33
N GLU A 16 -44.93 -13.58 -19.51
CA GLU A 16 -45.01 -13.27 -18.08
C GLU A 16 -43.79 -13.82 -17.32
N ASP A 17 -43.37 -15.05 -17.61
CA ASP A 17 -42.17 -15.66 -17.02
C ASP A 17 -40.91 -14.93 -17.44
N LYS A 18 -40.78 -14.56 -18.72
CA LYS A 18 -39.68 -13.73 -19.23
C LYS A 18 -39.62 -12.36 -18.53
N SER A 19 -40.79 -11.77 -18.17
CA SER A 19 -40.86 -10.53 -17.39
C SER A 19 -40.33 -10.72 -15.97
N LYS A 20 -40.66 -11.82 -15.29
CA LYS A 20 -40.15 -12.13 -13.94
C LYS A 20 -38.62 -12.33 -13.95
N VAL A 21 -38.10 -13.05 -14.95
CA VAL A 21 -36.67 -13.20 -15.13
C VAL A 21 -36.00 -11.86 -15.36
N LYS A 22 -36.62 -10.95 -16.12
CA LYS A 22 -36.09 -9.58 -16.31
C LYS A 22 -36.06 -8.81 -14.98
N GLU A 23 -37.10 -8.88 -14.16
CA GLU A 23 -37.10 -8.21 -12.85
C GLU A 23 -36.00 -8.70 -11.94
N GLU A 24 -35.76 -10.01 -11.90
CA GLU A 24 -34.64 -10.59 -11.15
C GLU A 24 -33.29 -10.12 -11.68
N LEU A 25 -33.10 -10.05 -12.99
CA LEU A 25 -31.89 -9.53 -13.62
C LEU A 25 -31.64 -8.06 -13.26
N LEU A 26 -32.71 -7.23 -13.23
CA LEU A 26 -32.61 -5.84 -12.81
C LEU A 26 -32.20 -5.72 -11.34
N GLN A 27 -32.77 -6.56 -10.46
CA GLN A 27 -32.37 -6.59 -9.04
C GLN A 27 -30.89 -6.97 -8.88
N LEU A 28 -30.39 -7.96 -9.63
CA LEU A 28 -28.99 -8.34 -9.61
C LEU A 28 -28.07 -7.22 -10.16
N GLN A 29 -28.52 -6.49 -11.17
CA GLN A 29 -27.81 -5.33 -11.69
C GLN A 29 -27.75 -4.20 -10.65
N ASP A 30 -28.84 -3.92 -9.97
CA ASP A 30 -28.89 -2.92 -8.90
C ASP A 30 -28.00 -3.35 -7.70
N GLU A 31 -27.94 -4.63 -7.39
CA GLU A 31 -27.04 -5.14 -6.35
C GLU A 31 -25.57 -4.94 -6.71
N MET A 32 -25.18 -5.22 -7.96
CA MET A 32 -23.82 -4.92 -8.44
C MET A 32 -23.49 -3.43 -8.29
N LYS A 33 -24.46 -2.57 -8.56
CA LYS A 33 -24.29 -1.12 -8.41
C LYS A 33 -24.12 -0.70 -6.96
N LYS A 34 -24.92 -1.27 -6.04
CA LYS A 34 -24.77 -1.06 -4.60
C LYS A 34 -23.40 -1.53 -4.11
N ILE A 35 -22.94 -2.71 -4.51
CA ILE A 35 -21.60 -3.19 -4.19
C ILE A 35 -20.53 -2.18 -4.63
N SER A 36 -20.69 -1.57 -5.81
CA SER A 36 -19.74 -0.57 -6.29
C SER A 36 -19.73 0.71 -5.44
N GLU A 37 -20.88 1.12 -4.91
CA GLU A 37 -21.06 2.33 -4.10
C GLU A 37 -20.66 2.12 -2.64
N GLU A 38 -20.91 0.93 -2.09
CA GLU A 38 -20.66 0.58 -0.70
C GLU A 38 -19.22 0.14 -0.44
N THR A 39 -18.51 -0.36 -1.47
CA THR A 39 -17.12 -0.78 -1.34
C THR A 39 -16.21 0.42 -1.16
N LYS A 40 -15.83 0.67 0.10
CA LYS A 40 -14.99 1.80 0.50
C LYS A 40 -13.77 1.32 1.28
N PHE A 41 -12.68 2.00 1.08
CA PHE A 41 -11.47 1.86 1.89
C PHE A 41 -11.06 3.24 2.38
N ASN A 42 -10.95 3.40 3.69
CA ASN A 42 -10.63 4.68 4.33
C ASN A 42 -11.50 5.85 3.84
N GLY A 43 -12.82 5.62 3.68
CA GLY A 43 -13.79 6.61 3.21
C GLY A 43 -13.81 6.88 1.71
N LYS A 44 -12.87 6.30 0.93
CA LYS A 44 -12.82 6.44 -0.52
C LYS A 44 -13.51 5.26 -1.19
N GLN A 45 -14.38 5.54 -2.15
CA GLN A 45 -14.99 4.51 -3.01
C GLN A 45 -13.93 3.96 -3.97
N LEU A 46 -13.85 2.63 -4.05
CA LEU A 46 -12.83 1.96 -4.87
C LEU A 46 -13.37 1.46 -6.20
N LEU A 47 -14.66 1.19 -6.31
CA LEU A 47 -15.28 0.51 -7.45
C LEU A 47 -16.35 1.34 -8.17
N ASN A 48 -16.63 2.56 -7.73
CA ASN A 48 -17.68 3.40 -8.31
C ASN A 48 -17.22 4.21 -9.52
N THR A 49 -15.92 4.43 -9.62
CA THR A 49 -15.28 5.11 -10.76
C THR A 49 -13.91 4.47 -11.02
N ALA A 50 -13.53 4.40 -12.29
CA ALA A 50 -12.17 4.00 -12.63
C ALA A 50 -11.19 4.99 -11.99
N GLY A 51 -10.45 4.53 -11.02
CA GLY A 51 -9.53 5.35 -10.23
C GLY A 51 -8.09 4.88 -10.35
N THR A 52 -7.20 5.81 -10.09
CA THR A 52 -5.77 5.53 -9.99
C THR A 52 -5.32 5.97 -8.60
N PHE A 53 -4.94 5.01 -7.77
CA PHE A 53 -4.43 5.27 -6.44
C PHE A 53 -2.92 5.14 -6.44
N THR A 54 -2.26 6.16 -5.94
CA THR A 54 -0.81 6.18 -5.82
C THR A 54 -0.42 5.83 -4.39
N ILE A 55 0.40 4.80 -4.23
CA ILE A 55 0.95 4.35 -2.96
C ILE A 55 2.41 4.77 -2.91
N GLN A 56 2.82 5.48 -1.85
CA GLN A 56 4.21 5.81 -1.62
C GLN A 56 4.97 4.53 -1.20
N ALA A 57 5.99 4.16 -1.96
CA ALA A 57 6.76 2.94 -1.77
C ALA A 57 8.20 3.18 -1.29
N GLY A 58 8.60 4.44 -1.12
CA GLY A 58 9.96 4.78 -0.67
C GLY A 58 10.07 6.23 -0.19
N ALA A 59 11.23 6.62 0.30
CA ALA A 59 11.47 7.94 0.90
C ALA A 59 11.48 9.08 -0.14
N ASN A 60 11.89 8.78 -1.35
CA ASN A 60 11.89 9.72 -2.46
C ASN A 60 10.72 9.40 -3.38
N SER A 61 10.44 10.13 -4.41
CA SER A 61 9.27 10.01 -5.33
C SER A 61 8.96 8.59 -5.87
N GLU A 62 9.32 7.55 -5.14
CA GLU A 62 9.06 6.15 -5.45
C GLU A 62 7.62 5.80 -5.14
N THR A 63 6.80 5.81 -6.18
CA THR A 63 5.37 5.53 -6.06
C THR A 63 4.99 4.27 -6.81
N ARG A 64 3.93 3.60 -6.34
CA ARG A 64 3.25 2.50 -7.02
C ARG A 64 1.82 2.88 -7.28
N THR A 65 1.37 2.61 -8.49
CA THR A 65 0.06 3.01 -8.97
C THR A 65 -0.85 1.79 -9.03
N VAL A 66 -1.97 1.83 -8.31
CA VAL A 66 -3.03 0.83 -8.35
C VAL A 66 -4.18 1.38 -9.17
N LYS A 67 -4.57 0.67 -10.22
CA LYS A 67 -5.75 1.00 -11.02
C LYS A 67 -6.93 0.18 -10.54
N THR A 68 -8.06 0.84 -10.31
CA THR A 68 -9.33 0.20 -9.96
C THR A 68 -10.27 0.20 -11.13
N ALA A 69 -11.14 -0.80 -11.19
CA ALA A 69 -12.18 -0.88 -12.22
C ALA A 69 -13.42 -0.11 -11.78
N ASP A 70 -14.13 0.44 -12.75
CA ASP A 70 -15.46 1.02 -12.56
C ASP A 70 -16.53 -0.07 -12.71
N LEU A 71 -16.91 -0.68 -11.58
CA LEU A 71 -17.95 -1.70 -11.56
C LEU A 71 -19.33 -1.11 -11.86
N SER A 72 -19.58 0.17 -11.55
CA SER A 72 -20.83 0.86 -11.88
C SER A 72 -21.02 0.99 -13.38
N SER A 73 -19.97 1.36 -14.12
CA SER A 73 -20.01 1.41 -15.59
C SER A 73 -20.13 0.03 -16.21
N ILE A 74 -19.45 -0.98 -15.66
CA ILE A 74 -19.60 -2.37 -16.11
C ILE A 74 -21.02 -2.86 -15.91
N ALA A 75 -21.63 -2.60 -14.74
CA ALA A 75 -23.03 -2.96 -14.47
C ALA A 75 -23.99 -2.28 -15.43
N LYS A 76 -23.80 -0.98 -15.71
CA LYS A 76 -24.61 -0.24 -16.69
C LYS A 76 -24.46 -0.75 -18.12
N GLY A 77 -23.28 -1.31 -18.45
CA GLY A 77 -23.01 -1.91 -19.76
C GLY A 77 -23.81 -3.21 -20.03
N ILE A 78 -24.39 -3.83 -18.98
CA ILE A 78 -25.27 -4.98 -19.14
C ILE A 78 -26.62 -4.48 -19.60
N SER A 79 -26.92 -4.71 -20.88
CA SER A 79 -28.15 -4.20 -21.51
C SER A 79 -29.32 -5.14 -21.23
N ILE A 80 -30.08 -4.85 -20.16
CA ILE A 80 -31.31 -5.57 -19.83
C ILE A 80 -32.47 -4.88 -20.54
N SER A 81 -32.69 -5.22 -21.79
CA SER A 81 -33.80 -4.74 -22.61
C SER A 81 -35.04 -5.64 -22.43
N THR A 82 -36.04 -5.52 -23.32
CA THR A 82 -37.15 -6.45 -23.36
C THR A 82 -36.66 -7.83 -23.77
N LEU A 83 -36.88 -8.85 -22.92
CA LEU A 83 -36.50 -10.25 -23.18
C LEU A 83 -37.57 -11.01 -23.98
N SER A 84 -38.31 -10.33 -24.83
CA SER A 84 -39.40 -10.93 -25.60
C SER A 84 -38.95 -11.83 -26.73
N THR A 85 -37.72 -11.71 -27.18
CA THR A 85 -37.19 -12.52 -28.30
C THR A 85 -35.84 -13.21 -27.89
N ALA A 86 -35.57 -14.37 -28.50
CA ALA A 86 -34.32 -15.11 -28.31
C ALA A 86 -33.10 -14.24 -28.67
N SER A 87 -33.21 -13.38 -29.68
CA SER A 87 -32.12 -12.47 -30.07
C SER A 87 -31.78 -11.47 -28.96
N ASN A 88 -32.78 -10.93 -28.25
CA ASN A 88 -32.54 -10.02 -27.14
C ASN A 88 -31.88 -10.72 -25.95
N ALA A 89 -32.27 -11.96 -25.67
CA ALA A 89 -31.65 -12.78 -24.64
C ALA A 89 -30.19 -13.11 -24.99
N GLN A 90 -29.90 -13.38 -26.25
CA GLN A 90 -28.51 -13.60 -26.73
C GLN A 90 -27.67 -12.34 -26.56
N SER A 91 -28.14 -11.18 -26.95
CA SER A 91 -27.44 -9.90 -26.77
C SER A 91 -27.18 -9.59 -25.30
N LEU A 92 -28.13 -9.95 -24.42
CA LEU A 92 -27.94 -9.84 -22.98
C LEU A 92 -26.81 -10.76 -22.50
N VAL A 93 -26.77 -12.02 -22.93
CA VAL A 93 -25.70 -12.97 -22.55
C VAL A 93 -24.34 -12.46 -23.03
N GLU A 94 -24.24 -11.94 -24.25
CA GLU A 94 -23.01 -11.34 -24.80
C GLU A 94 -22.56 -10.13 -23.96
N SER A 95 -23.47 -9.27 -23.53
CA SER A 95 -23.15 -8.12 -22.67
C SER A 95 -22.67 -8.57 -21.27
N ILE A 96 -23.25 -9.62 -20.72
CA ILE A 96 -22.82 -10.23 -19.45
C ILE A 96 -21.44 -10.87 -19.59
N ASP A 97 -21.18 -11.59 -20.68
CA ASP A 97 -19.87 -12.24 -20.93
C ASP A 97 -18.78 -11.16 -21.11
N THR A 98 -19.09 -10.05 -21.75
CA THR A 98 -18.19 -8.88 -21.84
C THR A 98 -17.92 -8.27 -20.46
N ALA A 99 -18.94 -8.10 -19.63
CA ALA A 99 -18.83 -7.63 -18.25
C ALA A 99 -17.95 -8.57 -17.40
N LEU A 100 -18.15 -9.89 -17.51
CA LEU A 100 -17.35 -10.90 -16.84
C LEU A 100 -15.87 -10.84 -17.26
N SER A 101 -15.61 -10.66 -18.54
CA SER A 101 -14.24 -10.48 -19.05
C SER A 101 -13.57 -9.27 -18.44
N SER A 102 -14.26 -8.13 -18.41
CA SER A 102 -13.75 -6.88 -17.81
C SER A 102 -13.47 -7.02 -16.31
N ILE A 103 -14.35 -7.70 -15.57
CA ILE A 103 -14.15 -7.98 -14.15
C ILE A 103 -12.95 -8.91 -13.92
N ASN A 104 -12.81 -9.94 -14.74
CA ASN A 104 -11.68 -10.88 -14.63
C ASN A 104 -10.34 -10.21 -14.97
N GLU A 105 -10.31 -9.33 -15.94
CA GLU A 105 -9.13 -8.51 -16.25
C GLU A 105 -8.78 -7.59 -15.07
N ALA A 106 -9.76 -6.90 -14.49
CA ALA A 106 -9.56 -6.06 -13.32
C ALA A 106 -9.02 -6.87 -12.13
N ARG A 107 -9.59 -8.03 -11.86
CA ARG A 107 -9.11 -8.94 -10.80
C ARG A 107 -7.68 -9.42 -11.04
N SER A 108 -7.35 -9.78 -12.28
CA SER A 108 -6.00 -10.20 -12.66
C SER A 108 -4.98 -9.08 -12.43
N ASN A 109 -5.33 -7.87 -12.85
CA ASN A 109 -4.48 -6.68 -12.65
C ASN A 109 -4.28 -6.36 -11.17
N LEU A 110 -5.32 -6.47 -10.35
CA LEU A 110 -5.23 -6.28 -8.90
C LEU A 110 -4.40 -7.37 -8.23
N GLY A 111 -4.55 -8.63 -8.64
CA GLY A 111 -3.73 -9.75 -8.13
C GLY A 111 -2.24 -9.57 -8.48
N ALA A 112 -1.93 -9.18 -9.71
CA ALA A 112 -0.56 -8.87 -10.11
C ALA A 112 0.01 -7.69 -9.29
N MET A 113 -0.80 -6.67 -9.02
CA MET A 113 -0.39 -5.53 -8.20
C MET A 113 -0.16 -5.94 -6.75
N GLN A 114 -1.01 -6.79 -6.19
CA GLN A 114 -0.83 -7.32 -4.83
C GLN A 114 0.54 -8.01 -4.70
N ASN A 115 0.87 -8.92 -5.60
CA ASN A 115 2.18 -9.59 -5.62
C ASN A 115 3.34 -8.57 -5.70
N ARG A 116 3.20 -7.56 -6.57
CA ARG A 116 4.22 -6.49 -6.70
C ARG A 116 4.38 -5.67 -5.42
N LEU A 117 3.29 -5.40 -4.71
CA LEU A 117 3.35 -4.68 -3.43
C LEU A 117 3.99 -5.54 -2.34
N GLU A 118 3.73 -6.85 -2.30
CA GLU A 118 4.38 -7.79 -1.38
C GLU A 118 5.90 -7.83 -1.60
N TYR A 119 6.36 -7.93 -2.86
CA TYR A 119 7.78 -7.86 -3.17
C TYR A 119 8.39 -6.49 -2.83
N THR A 120 7.65 -5.41 -3.04
CA THR A 120 8.11 -4.07 -2.68
C THR A 120 8.26 -3.96 -1.16
N ALA A 121 7.31 -4.46 -0.38
CA ALA A 121 7.37 -4.47 1.08
C ALA A 121 8.58 -5.28 1.59
N ALA A 122 8.82 -6.47 1.04
CA ALA A 122 10.00 -7.28 1.39
C ALA A 122 11.32 -6.55 1.08
N ASN A 123 11.41 -5.89 -0.08
CA ASN A 123 12.58 -5.10 -0.47
C ASN A 123 12.81 -3.90 0.48
N LEU A 124 11.72 -3.21 0.85
CA LEU A 124 11.79 -2.09 1.80
C LEU A 124 12.24 -2.53 3.19
N THR A 125 11.80 -3.70 3.66
CA THR A 125 12.25 -4.28 4.92
C THR A 125 13.77 -4.52 4.90
N THR A 126 14.27 -5.19 3.86
CA THR A 126 15.72 -5.45 3.70
C THR A 126 16.52 -4.14 3.59
N SER A 127 15.99 -3.16 2.84
CA SER A 127 16.65 -1.85 2.71
C SER A 127 16.70 -1.11 4.05
N THR A 128 15.62 -1.18 4.84
CA THR A 128 15.55 -0.57 6.17
C THR A 128 16.57 -1.22 7.13
N GLU A 129 16.70 -2.55 7.11
CA GLU A 129 17.71 -3.26 7.91
C GLU A 129 19.11 -2.84 7.52
N ASN A 130 19.42 -2.77 6.23
CA ASN A 130 20.73 -2.34 5.75
C ASN A 130 21.03 -0.88 6.11
N LEU A 131 20.04 0.01 6.00
CA LEU A 131 20.19 1.41 6.39
C LEU A 131 20.39 1.56 7.90
N THR A 132 19.65 0.81 8.71
CA THR A 132 19.81 0.80 10.18
C THR A 132 21.20 0.29 10.57
N ALA A 133 21.68 -0.76 9.92
CA ALA A 133 23.03 -1.27 10.15
C ALA A 133 24.12 -0.26 9.73
N ALA A 134 23.90 0.47 8.63
CA ALA A 134 24.80 1.52 8.19
C ALA A 134 24.77 2.73 9.14
N GLU A 135 23.58 3.15 9.59
CA GLU A 135 23.42 4.21 10.60
C GLU A 135 24.15 3.85 11.89
N SER A 136 23.98 2.62 12.39
CA SER A 136 24.68 2.12 13.59
C SER A 136 26.21 2.23 13.43
N ARG A 137 26.77 1.83 12.27
CA ARG A 137 28.22 1.93 12.01
C ARG A 137 28.74 3.37 11.99
N ILE A 138 27.90 4.33 11.62
CA ILE A 138 28.30 5.76 11.54
C ILE A 138 28.07 6.44 12.89
N ARG A 139 27.01 6.13 13.58
CA ARG A 139 26.51 6.87 14.75
C ARG A 139 26.91 6.24 16.07
N ASP A 140 27.00 4.91 16.11
CA ASP A 140 27.32 4.21 17.35
C ASP A 140 28.81 4.31 17.66
N VAL A 141 29.11 4.74 18.86
CA VAL A 141 30.48 4.84 19.36
C VAL A 141 30.87 3.52 20.02
N ASP A 142 32.06 3.03 19.74
CA ASP A 142 32.64 1.92 20.47
C ASP A 142 32.90 2.35 21.91
N VAL A 143 32.02 1.92 22.81
CA VAL A 143 32.05 2.29 24.24
C VAL A 143 33.38 1.92 24.87
N ALA A 144 33.99 0.80 24.49
CA ALA A 144 35.29 0.38 25.01
C ALA A 144 36.41 1.37 24.63
N LYS A 145 36.41 1.81 23.37
CA LYS A 145 37.37 2.80 22.88
C LYS A 145 37.17 4.17 23.53
N GLU A 146 35.92 4.58 23.72
CA GLU A 146 35.59 5.86 24.36
C GLU A 146 35.94 5.85 25.84
N MET A 147 35.71 4.73 26.55
CA MET A 147 36.12 4.56 27.96
C MET A 147 37.64 4.63 28.12
N VAL A 148 38.42 4.07 27.19
CA VAL A 148 39.90 4.19 27.17
C VAL A 148 40.30 5.66 26.96
N THR A 149 39.63 6.36 26.05
CA THR A 149 39.86 7.79 25.78
C THR A 149 39.56 8.64 27.02
N LEU A 150 38.43 8.38 27.66
CA LEU A 150 38.01 9.04 28.90
C LEU A 150 39.05 8.78 30.04
N SER A 151 39.47 7.54 30.21
CA SER A 151 40.49 7.17 31.21
C SER A 151 41.80 7.88 30.97
N LYS A 152 42.27 7.92 29.71
CA LYS A 152 43.45 8.69 29.31
C LYS A 152 43.36 10.17 29.64
N LEU A 153 42.21 10.79 29.32
CA LEU A 153 41.96 12.20 29.61
C LEU A 153 41.92 12.48 31.12
N ASN A 154 41.36 11.57 31.91
CA ASN A 154 41.34 11.70 33.36
C ASN A 154 42.76 11.62 33.98
N ILE A 155 43.59 10.69 33.50
CA ILE A 155 44.99 10.55 33.94
C ILE A 155 45.78 11.81 33.55
N LEU A 156 45.63 12.29 32.31
CA LEU A 156 46.29 13.53 31.86
C LEU A 156 45.85 14.76 32.68
N ASN A 157 44.59 14.82 33.05
CA ASN A 157 44.04 15.92 33.88
C ASN A 157 44.67 15.89 35.29
N GLN A 158 44.72 14.71 35.93
CA GLN A 158 45.36 14.54 37.21
C GLN A 158 46.88 14.84 37.17
N ALA A 159 47.56 14.35 36.14
CA ALA A 159 49.01 14.64 35.94
C ALA A 159 49.27 16.15 35.72
N SER A 160 48.39 16.81 34.91
CA SER A 160 48.48 18.24 34.69
C SER A 160 48.30 19.07 35.95
N GLN A 161 47.30 18.68 36.78
CA GLN A 161 47.04 19.32 38.09
C GLN A 161 48.23 19.14 39.04
N ALA A 162 48.87 17.95 39.09
CA ALA A 162 50.03 17.71 39.87
C ALA A 162 51.24 18.54 39.41
N MET A 163 51.46 18.63 38.09
CA MET A 163 52.50 19.45 37.50
C MET A 163 52.32 20.95 37.76
N VAL A 164 51.08 21.44 37.67
CA VAL A 164 50.78 22.85 37.98
C VAL A 164 50.98 23.14 39.47
N SER A 165 50.61 22.20 40.35
CA SER A 165 50.91 22.34 41.78
C SER A 165 52.40 22.38 42.08
N GLN A 166 53.19 21.49 41.44
CA GLN A 166 54.64 21.48 41.59
C GLN A 166 55.30 22.77 41.02
N ALA A 167 54.81 23.27 39.84
CA ALA A 167 55.28 24.51 39.26
C ALA A 167 54.99 25.74 40.11
N LYS A 168 53.92 25.74 40.91
CA LYS A 168 53.60 26.81 41.89
C LYS A 168 54.52 26.80 43.10
N GLN A 169 55.05 25.65 43.51
CA GLN A 169 55.98 25.58 44.67
C GLN A 169 57.36 26.12 44.35
N GLN A 170 57.82 26.10 43.12
CA GLN A 170 59.14 26.63 42.73
C GLN A 170 59.26 28.14 42.99
N PRO A 171 58.37 29.04 42.59
CA PRO A 171 58.46 30.45 42.88
C PRO A 171 58.30 30.76 44.39
N GLU A 172 57.53 29.95 45.13
CA GLU A 172 57.41 30.10 46.59
C GLU A 172 58.76 29.82 47.33
N SER A 173 59.46 28.77 46.92
CA SER A 173 60.81 28.47 47.48
C SER A 173 61.85 29.55 47.15
N VAL A 174 61.80 30.15 45.96
CA VAL A 174 62.62 31.29 45.58
C VAL A 174 62.26 32.56 46.38
N SER A 175 60.98 32.81 46.65
CA SER A 175 60.53 33.92 47.48
C SER A 175 60.97 33.78 48.93
N GLN A 176 61.10 32.54 49.48
CA GLN A 176 61.61 32.29 50.81
C GLN A 176 63.13 32.45 50.93
N LEU A 177 63.86 32.25 49.84
CA LEU A 177 65.31 32.49 49.79
C LEU A 177 65.73 33.95 49.62
N LEU A 178 64.80 34.78 49.17
CA LEU A 178 65.01 36.23 48.99
C LEU A 178 64.55 37.06 50.20
N ARG A 179 64.11 36.44 51.26
CA ARG A 179 63.73 37.05 52.50
C ARG A 179 64.73 36.73 53.59
#